data_06317c711a4b793f8e91420ae9e08bbd
#
_entry.id   06317c711a4b793f8e91420ae9e08bbd
#
_cell.length_a   1.000
_cell.length_b   1.000
_cell.length_c   1.000
_cell.angle_alpha   90.00
_cell.angle_beta   90.00
_cell.angle_gamma   90.00
#
_symmetry.space_group_name_H-M   'P 1'
#
loop_
_entity.id
_entity.type
_entity.pdbx_description
1 polymer ?
#
loop_
_entity_poly.entity_id
_entity_poly.type
_entity_poly.pdbx_seq_one_letter_code
_entity_poly.pdbx_strand_id
1 'polypeptide(L)'
;MRSCLTALAVLCTSATGIVAAVPAQADRIGDTRAQAQRAWERIQRDGERLELVVERANGAHLRLQRTESRIRNNQKLLSVTRINLAHSEQALSASLISAYKSPLPDPLQAALAARNFGEVLEQFTLLDRTNSYNANMLRAIRVYRGEILRRQRLLARERTERRATAAELDSLRARIRSSVSAEKRRYAGLRLAVRRLLDERRQAEIAASRRAAARAQAASGGVATVAVNDIGGVSAADAAVAAALPAPSSVGEAAVGIALSQLGTPYVAGGAAPGGFDCSGLVSWAYGQAGHPGLPHYTGALWTSGTRIASQSELAPGDLVFFHDLSHVGMYIGGGQFVEAPHSGDVVKIVAMSNRSDYLGAVRISG
;
A
#
# COMPACT_ATOMS: atom_id res chain seq x y z
N MET A 1 59.12 48.09 -44.11
CA MET A 1 60.52 48.09 -43.72
C MET A 1 60.76 46.80 -42.97
N ARG A 2 61.36 45.84 -43.63
CA ARG A 2 62.75 45.37 -43.41
C ARG A 2 63.01 45.02 -41.95
N SER A 3 63.47 43.91 -41.49
CA SER A 3 64.34 42.87 -42.12
C SER A 3 64.63 41.80 -41.07
N CYS A 4 64.84 40.60 -41.51
CA CYS A 4 65.94 39.66 -41.26
C CYS A 4 65.86 38.82 -39.96
N LEU A 5 65.67 37.53 -40.17
CA LEU A 5 66.72 36.49 -40.20
C LEU A 5 67.37 36.23 -38.84
N THR A 6 67.17 35.04 -38.25
CA THR A 6 68.14 33.93 -38.50
C THR A 6 67.60 32.62 -37.93
N ALA A 7 67.83 31.58 -38.72
CA ALA A 7 67.58 30.17 -38.43
C ALA A 7 68.43 29.63 -37.28
N LEU A 8 67.84 28.76 -36.45
CA LEU A 8 68.65 27.74 -35.80
C LEU A 8 67.85 26.43 -35.81
N ALA A 9 68.24 25.54 -36.68
CA ALA A 9 67.82 24.16 -36.75
C ALA A 9 68.45 23.38 -35.56
N VAL A 10 67.61 22.84 -34.71
CA VAL A 10 68.07 21.76 -33.85
C VAL A 10 67.18 20.54 -34.15
N LEU A 11 67.80 19.56 -34.72
CA LEU A 11 67.29 18.20 -34.83
C LEU A 11 66.93 17.70 -33.39
N CYS A 12 65.66 17.42 -33.19
CA CYS A 12 65.23 16.51 -32.17
C CYS A 12 64.51 15.35 -32.80
N THR A 13 65.22 14.25 -32.86
CA THR A 13 64.79 12.93 -33.31
C THR A 13 63.48 12.51 -32.69
N SER A 14 62.58 12.14 -33.56
CA SER A 14 61.30 11.46 -33.35
C SER A 14 61.42 10.29 -32.41
N ALA A 15 60.89 10.47 -31.20
CA ALA A 15 60.38 9.38 -30.38
C ALA A 15 58.87 9.29 -30.59
N THR A 16 58.49 8.67 -31.71
CA THR A 16 57.13 8.16 -31.89
C THR A 16 56.88 7.03 -30.89
N GLY A 17 56.57 7.42 -29.69
CA GLY A 17 56.00 6.53 -28.69
C GLY A 17 54.58 6.18 -29.11
N ILE A 18 54.42 4.97 -29.62
CA ILE A 18 53.13 4.33 -29.88
C ILE A 18 52.32 4.27 -28.61
N VAL A 19 51.44 5.24 -28.39
CA VAL A 19 50.29 5.09 -27.49
C VAL A 19 49.15 4.53 -28.33
N ALA A 20 49.28 3.26 -28.68
CA ALA A 20 48.19 2.52 -29.28
C ALA A 20 47.86 1.36 -28.34
N ALA A 21 46.73 1.41 -27.72
CA ALA A 21 45.85 0.35 -27.19
C ALA A 21 45.13 0.71 -25.92
N VAL A 22 44.42 1.86 -25.86
CA VAL A 22 43.48 2.13 -24.77
C VAL A 22 42.01 2.32 -25.26
N PRO A 23 41.66 2.41 -26.55
CA PRO A 23 40.28 2.66 -26.93
C PRO A 23 39.33 1.46 -26.67
N ALA A 24 39.77 0.22 -26.91
CA ALA A 24 38.89 -0.94 -26.80
C ALA A 24 38.43 -1.33 -25.36
N GLN A 25 39.16 -0.90 -24.35
CA GLN A 25 38.79 -1.15 -22.94
C GLN A 25 37.89 -0.05 -22.36
N ALA A 26 38.07 1.19 -22.82
CA ALA A 26 37.19 2.30 -22.45
C ALA A 26 35.78 2.11 -23.04
N ASP A 27 35.68 1.63 -24.27
CA ASP A 27 34.38 1.29 -24.92
C ASP A 27 33.63 0.18 -24.16
N ARG A 28 34.32 -0.87 -23.76
CA ARG A 28 33.70 -1.98 -22.99
C ARG A 28 33.13 -1.53 -21.65
N ILE A 29 33.81 -0.64 -20.94
CA ILE A 29 33.35 -0.10 -19.66
C ILE A 29 32.14 0.83 -19.88
N GLY A 30 32.17 1.63 -20.93
CA GLY A 30 31.05 2.48 -21.37
C GLY A 30 29.81 1.66 -21.71
N ASP A 31 29.98 0.62 -22.54
CA ASP A 31 28.91 -0.30 -22.91
C ASP A 31 28.29 -1.01 -21.72
N THR A 32 29.12 -1.45 -20.77
CA THR A 32 28.65 -2.13 -19.59
C THR A 32 27.90 -1.20 -18.63
N ARG A 33 28.39 0.04 -18.49
CA ARG A 33 27.70 1.08 -17.71
C ARG A 33 26.33 1.39 -18.34
N ALA A 34 26.27 1.52 -19.68
CA ALA A 34 25.03 1.72 -20.41
C ALA A 34 24.07 0.52 -20.29
N GLN A 35 24.57 -0.71 -20.27
CA GLN A 35 23.76 -1.91 -20.03
C GLN A 35 23.22 -1.95 -18.61
N ALA A 36 24.03 -1.62 -17.60
CA ALA A 36 23.60 -1.54 -16.21
C ALA A 36 22.54 -0.45 -16.03
N GLN A 37 22.71 0.71 -16.65
CA GLN A 37 21.74 1.81 -16.62
C GLN A 37 20.41 1.38 -17.24
N ARG A 38 20.42 0.78 -18.43
CA ARG A 38 19.20 0.23 -19.07
C ARG A 38 18.53 -0.87 -18.24
N ALA A 39 19.32 -1.70 -17.56
CA ALA A 39 18.78 -2.71 -16.66
C ALA A 39 18.11 -2.08 -15.43
N TRP A 40 18.72 -1.06 -14.84
CA TRP A 40 18.18 -0.29 -13.73
C TRP A 40 16.84 0.39 -14.10
N GLU A 41 16.79 1.11 -15.22
CA GLU A 41 15.57 1.74 -15.69
C GLU A 41 14.42 0.75 -15.96
N ARG A 42 14.75 -0.47 -16.44
CA ARG A 42 13.74 -1.53 -16.56
C ARG A 42 13.21 -1.99 -15.21
N ILE A 43 14.09 -2.15 -14.23
CA ILE A 43 13.73 -2.54 -12.86
C ILE A 43 12.79 -1.48 -12.25
N GLN A 44 13.10 -0.21 -12.41
CA GLN A 44 12.25 0.89 -11.94
C GLN A 44 10.86 0.82 -12.58
N ARG A 45 10.76 0.75 -13.91
CA ARG A 45 9.47 0.63 -14.62
C ARG A 45 8.67 -0.63 -14.24
N ASP A 46 9.34 -1.75 -14.06
CA ASP A 46 8.68 -3.00 -13.65
C ASP A 46 8.21 -2.88 -12.19
N GLY A 47 8.96 -2.20 -11.31
CA GLY A 47 8.60 -1.88 -9.94
C GLY A 47 7.33 -1.03 -9.85
N GLU A 48 7.26 0.07 -10.60
CA GLU A 48 6.06 0.93 -10.69
C GLU A 48 4.81 0.17 -11.17
N ARG A 49 4.97 -0.70 -12.18
CA ARG A 49 3.88 -1.56 -12.66
C ARG A 49 3.42 -2.57 -11.61
N LEU A 50 4.35 -3.10 -10.83
CA LEU A 50 4.04 -4.02 -9.75
C LEU A 50 3.29 -3.31 -8.64
N GLU A 51 3.64 -2.08 -8.31
CA GLU A 51 2.96 -1.26 -7.32
C GLU A 51 1.47 -1.07 -7.65
N LEU A 52 1.14 -0.77 -8.93
CA LEU A 52 -0.25 -0.72 -9.39
C LEU A 52 -1.02 -2.04 -9.13
N VAL A 53 -0.37 -3.18 -9.30
CA VAL A 53 -0.98 -4.48 -9.04
C VAL A 53 -1.15 -4.72 -7.55
N VAL A 54 -0.18 -4.29 -6.74
CA VAL A 54 -0.23 -4.37 -5.26
C VAL A 54 -1.39 -3.53 -4.73
N GLU A 55 -1.51 -2.27 -5.18
CA GLU A 55 -2.60 -1.41 -4.75
C GLU A 55 -3.98 -1.94 -5.17
N ARG A 56 -4.10 -2.52 -6.36
CA ARG A 56 -5.35 -3.22 -6.75
C ARG A 56 -5.66 -4.41 -5.84
N ALA A 57 -4.64 -5.15 -5.41
CA ALA A 57 -4.81 -6.26 -4.47
C ALA A 57 -5.24 -5.77 -3.08
N ASN A 58 -4.64 -4.69 -2.58
CA ASN A 58 -5.00 -4.04 -1.32
C ASN A 58 -6.45 -3.54 -1.38
N GLY A 59 -6.86 -2.89 -2.48
CA GLY A 59 -8.23 -2.47 -2.70
C GLY A 59 -9.22 -3.65 -2.77
N ALA A 60 -8.88 -4.73 -3.45
CA ALA A 60 -9.71 -5.94 -3.50
C ALA A 60 -9.83 -6.59 -2.10
N HIS A 61 -8.75 -6.62 -1.33
CA HIS A 61 -8.76 -7.13 0.05
C HIS A 61 -9.71 -6.31 0.94
N LEU A 62 -9.64 -4.99 0.87
CA LEU A 62 -10.54 -4.10 1.63
C LEU A 62 -12.01 -4.29 1.21
N ARG A 63 -12.31 -4.44 -0.10
CA ARG A 63 -13.68 -4.76 -0.58
C ARG A 63 -14.16 -6.08 -0.02
N LEU A 64 -13.30 -7.11 -0.01
CA LEU A 64 -13.63 -8.43 0.54
C LEU A 64 -14.00 -8.33 2.02
N GLN A 65 -13.20 -7.67 2.84
CA GLN A 65 -13.48 -7.45 4.27
C GLN A 65 -14.82 -6.74 4.50
N ARG A 66 -15.11 -5.68 3.74
CA ARG A 66 -16.38 -4.94 3.81
C ARG A 66 -17.57 -5.83 3.45
N THR A 67 -17.46 -6.62 2.39
CA THR A 67 -18.51 -7.54 1.95
C THR A 67 -18.76 -8.64 2.99
N GLU A 68 -17.72 -9.21 3.58
CA GLU A 68 -17.84 -10.20 4.67
C GLU A 68 -18.50 -9.61 5.91
N SER A 69 -18.21 -8.36 6.26
CA SER A 69 -18.87 -7.65 7.37
C SER A 69 -20.36 -7.44 7.10
N ARG A 70 -20.73 -7.05 5.86
CA ARG A 70 -22.14 -6.94 5.43
C ARG A 70 -22.86 -8.30 5.52
N ILE A 71 -22.21 -9.38 5.06
CA ILE A 71 -22.77 -10.74 5.16
C ILE A 71 -23.05 -11.11 6.62
N ARG A 72 -22.06 -10.93 7.51
CA ARG A 72 -22.23 -11.22 8.96
C ARG A 72 -23.39 -10.42 9.57
N ASN A 73 -23.45 -9.12 9.29
CA ASN A 73 -24.53 -8.26 9.79
C ASN A 73 -25.90 -8.70 9.27
N ASN A 74 -26.01 -8.96 7.95
CA ASN A 74 -27.25 -9.41 7.34
C ASN A 74 -27.72 -10.79 7.86
N GLN A 75 -26.79 -11.71 8.13
CA GLN A 75 -27.09 -12.99 8.77
C GLN A 75 -27.64 -12.80 10.19
N LYS A 76 -27.05 -11.91 10.99
CA LYS A 76 -27.53 -11.57 12.33
C LYS A 76 -28.96 -11.00 12.28
N LEU A 77 -29.20 -10.05 11.38
CA LEU A 77 -30.53 -9.45 11.23
C LEU A 77 -31.56 -10.46 10.71
N LEU A 78 -31.18 -11.39 9.83
CA LEU A 78 -32.03 -12.47 9.37
C LEU A 78 -32.43 -13.41 10.52
N SER A 79 -31.48 -13.73 11.40
CA SER A 79 -31.76 -14.54 12.62
C SER A 79 -32.78 -13.86 13.52
N VAL A 80 -32.56 -12.57 13.85
CA VAL A 80 -33.50 -11.80 14.68
C VAL A 80 -34.89 -11.74 14.03
N THR A 81 -34.98 -11.50 12.72
CA THR A 81 -36.25 -11.43 12.00
C THR A 81 -37.01 -12.78 12.06
N ARG A 82 -36.30 -13.90 11.96
CA ARG A 82 -36.89 -15.25 12.08
C ARG A 82 -37.45 -15.51 13.51
N ILE A 83 -36.72 -15.08 14.54
CA ILE A 83 -37.17 -15.18 15.94
C ILE A 83 -38.45 -14.37 16.12
N ASN A 84 -38.50 -13.14 15.66
CA ASN A 84 -39.68 -12.27 15.74
C ASN A 84 -40.88 -12.84 14.97
N LEU A 85 -40.64 -13.45 13.80
CA LEU A 85 -41.67 -14.16 13.05
C LEU A 85 -42.24 -15.30 13.85
N ALA A 86 -41.38 -16.18 14.41
CA ALA A 86 -41.82 -17.33 15.23
C ALA A 86 -42.64 -16.90 16.45
N HIS A 87 -42.21 -15.85 17.17
CA HIS A 87 -42.98 -15.29 18.26
C HIS A 87 -44.35 -14.76 17.82
N SER A 88 -44.42 -14.06 16.68
CA SER A 88 -45.71 -13.53 16.18
C SER A 88 -46.63 -14.65 15.72
N GLU A 89 -46.10 -15.71 15.08
CA GLU A 89 -46.88 -16.89 14.67
C GLU A 89 -47.39 -17.66 15.89
N GLN A 90 -46.57 -17.82 16.93
CA GLN A 90 -46.95 -18.46 18.18
C GLN A 90 -48.03 -17.67 18.92
N ALA A 91 -47.88 -16.36 19.06
CA ALA A 91 -48.85 -15.48 19.70
C ALA A 91 -50.21 -15.50 18.99
N LEU A 92 -50.19 -15.44 17.64
CA LEU A 92 -51.41 -15.55 16.82
C LEU A 92 -52.07 -16.94 17.01
N SER A 93 -51.30 -18.02 16.97
CA SER A 93 -51.78 -19.39 17.17
C SER A 93 -52.44 -19.54 18.58
N ALA A 94 -51.80 -19.03 19.63
CA ALA A 94 -52.34 -19.05 20.99
C ALA A 94 -53.68 -18.29 21.08
N SER A 95 -53.75 -17.12 20.44
CA SER A 95 -55.03 -16.33 20.39
C SER A 95 -56.13 -17.06 19.66
N LEU A 96 -55.83 -17.72 18.52
CA LEU A 96 -56.82 -18.49 17.75
C LEU A 96 -57.28 -19.74 18.51
N ILE A 97 -56.38 -20.45 19.20
CA ILE A 97 -56.71 -21.61 20.05
C ILE A 97 -57.61 -21.17 21.22
N SER A 98 -57.31 -20.04 21.86
CA SER A 98 -58.13 -19.48 22.92
C SER A 98 -59.53 -19.14 22.42
N ALA A 99 -59.64 -18.47 21.29
CA ALA A 99 -60.91 -18.12 20.66
C ALA A 99 -61.73 -19.37 20.28
N TYR A 100 -61.07 -20.45 19.85
CA TYR A 100 -61.74 -21.72 19.55
C TYR A 100 -62.26 -22.45 20.80
N LYS A 101 -61.47 -22.47 21.88
CA LYS A 101 -61.83 -23.16 23.14
C LYS A 101 -62.86 -22.41 23.95
N SER A 102 -62.87 -21.10 23.90
CA SER A 102 -63.77 -20.22 24.59
C SER A 102 -64.30 -19.17 23.60
N PRO A 103 -65.26 -19.58 22.76
CA PRO A 103 -65.82 -18.65 21.76
C PRO A 103 -66.49 -17.48 22.53
N LEU A 104 -66.16 -16.29 22.10
CA LEU A 104 -66.83 -15.11 22.60
C LEU A 104 -68.33 -15.20 22.23
N PRO A 105 -69.25 -14.85 23.11
CA PRO A 105 -70.65 -14.84 22.79
C PRO A 105 -70.89 -13.92 21.56
N ASP A 106 -71.91 -14.28 20.76
CA ASP A 106 -72.32 -13.41 19.67
C ASP A 106 -72.56 -12.00 20.20
N PRO A 107 -72.02 -10.95 19.55
CA PRO A 107 -72.17 -9.57 20.02
C PRO A 107 -73.62 -9.19 20.32
N LEU A 108 -74.57 -9.74 19.58
CA LEU A 108 -76.00 -9.54 19.82
C LEU A 108 -76.44 -10.26 21.09
N GLN A 109 -76.04 -11.52 21.30
CA GLN A 109 -76.38 -12.26 22.52
C GLN A 109 -75.70 -11.61 23.74
N ALA A 110 -74.48 -11.14 23.61
CA ALA A 110 -73.78 -10.45 24.70
C ALA A 110 -74.45 -9.11 25.06
N ALA A 111 -74.94 -8.36 24.09
CA ALA A 111 -75.67 -7.13 24.27
C ALA A 111 -77.03 -7.38 24.96
N LEU A 112 -77.73 -8.47 24.58
CA LEU A 112 -79.04 -8.86 25.20
C LEU A 112 -78.90 -9.44 26.62
N ALA A 113 -77.78 -10.04 26.93
CA ALA A 113 -77.49 -10.62 28.29
C ALA A 113 -76.92 -9.60 29.27
N ALA A 114 -76.49 -8.43 28.83
CA ALA A 114 -75.90 -7.40 29.66
C ALA A 114 -76.91 -6.74 30.59
N ARG A 115 -76.53 -6.53 31.83
CA ARG A 115 -77.39 -5.93 32.86
C ARG A 115 -77.48 -4.41 32.82
N ASN A 116 -76.51 -3.78 32.15
CA ASN A 116 -76.40 -2.35 31.91
C ASN A 116 -75.63 -2.00 30.66
N PHE A 117 -75.70 -0.76 30.19
CA PHE A 117 -75.04 -0.28 29.04
C PHE A 117 -73.49 -0.30 29.13
N GLY A 118 -72.96 -0.19 30.40
CA GLY A 118 -71.50 -0.27 30.66
C GLY A 118 -70.96 -1.66 30.36
N GLU A 119 -71.64 -2.75 30.70
CA GLU A 119 -71.23 -4.13 30.38
C GLU A 119 -71.24 -4.37 28.86
N VAL A 120 -72.19 -3.81 28.11
CA VAL A 120 -72.23 -3.87 26.66
C VAL A 120 -70.97 -3.20 26.09
N LEU A 121 -70.65 -1.99 26.52
CA LEU A 121 -69.50 -1.23 26.04
C LEU A 121 -68.18 -1.93 26.37
N GLU A 122 -68.06 -2.54 27.57
CA GLU A 122 -66.88 -3.29 27.95
C GLU A 122 -66.64 -4.52 27.06
N GLN A 123 -67.69 -5.28 26.76
CA GLN A 123 -67.61 -6.44 25.85
C GLN A 123 -67.25 -6.04 24.43
N PHE A 124 -67.81 -4.97 23.90
CA PHE A 124 -67.44 -4.44 22.56
C PHE A 124 -65.97 -3.98 22.58
N THR A 125 -65.51 -3.33 23.65
CA THR A 125 -64.12 -2.91 23.78
C THR A 125 -63.14 -4.10 23.79
N LEU A 126 -63.52 -5.18 24.47
CA LEU A 126 -62.71 -6.41 24.51
C LEU A 126 -62.62 -7.08 23.13
N LEU A 127 -63.76 -7.17 22.41
CA LEU A 127 -63.81 -7.67 21.05
C LEU A 127 -62.92 -6.86 20.11
N ASP A 128 -63.02 -5.53 20.14
CA ASP A 128 -62.23 -4.64 19.31
C ASP A 128 -60.73 -4.77 19.62
N ARG A 129 -60.32 -4.84 20.89
CA ARG A 129 -58.95 -5.08 21.29
C ARG A 129 -58.41 -6.41 20.77
N THR A 130 -59.17 -7.50 20.85
CA THR A 130 -58.78 -8.82 20.37
C THR A 130 -58.60 -8.85 18.86
N ASN A 131 -59.55 -8.25 18.12
CA ASN A 131 -59.49 -8.14 16.67
C ASN A 131 -58.31 -7.28 16.22
N SER A 132 -58.11 -6.13 16.86
CA SER A 132 -56.97 -5.25 16.59
C SER A 132 -55.64 -5.94 16.89
N TYR A 133 -55.53 -6.71 17.98
CA TYR A 133 -54.34 -7.50 18.32
C TYR A 133 -54.02 -8.53 17.22
N ASN A 134 -55.01 -9.34 16.83
CA ASN A 134 -54.83 -10.35 15.78
C ASN A 134 -54.50 -9.74 14.41
N ALA A 135 -55.11 -8.62 14.03
CA ALA A 135 -54.81 -7.88 12.81
C ALA A 135 -53.37 -7.34 12.83
N ASN A 136 -52.89 -6.86 13.98
CA ASN A 136 -51.51 -6.42 14.15
C ASN A 136 -50.52 -7.59 14.03
N MET A 137 -50.79 -8.76 14.61
CA MET A 137 -49.97 -9.94 14.47
C MET A 137 -49.86 -10.41 13.03
N LEU A 138 -51.01 -10.46 12.30
CA LEU A 138 -51.04 -10.79 10.87
C LEU A 138 -50.19 -9.81 10.02
N ARG A 139 -50.27 -8.52 10.32
CA ARG A 139 -49.45 -7.51 9.68
C ARG A 139 -47.96 -7.73 9.93
N ALA A 140 -47.60 -7.97 11.21
CA ALA A 140 -46.22 -8.25 11.63
C ALA A 140 -45.66 -9.50 10.89
N ILE A 141 -46.43 -10.59 10.85
CA ILE A 141 -46.05 -11.82 10.15
C ILE A 141 -45.78 -11.55 8.67
N ARG A 142 -46.63 -10.80 7.98
CA ARG A 142 -46.44 -10.43 6.55
C ARG A 142 -45.16 -9.60 6.37
N VAL A 143 -44.92 -8.64 7.24
CA VAL A 143 -43.74 -7.79 7.23
C VAL A 143 -42.47 -8.63 7.42
N TYR A 144 -42.43 -9.49 8.44
CA TYR A 144 -41.27 -10.35 8.74
C TYR A 144 -41.00 -11.35 7.61
N ARG A 145 -42.03 -11.96 7.03
CA ARG A 145 -41.85 -12.87 5.87
C ARG A 145 -41.27 -12.11 4.66
N GLY A 146 -41.78 -10.92 4.37
CA GLY A 146 -41.24 -10.07 3.31
C GLY A 146 -39.78 -9.66 3.56
N GLU A 147 -39.46 -9.32 4.80
CA GLU A 147 -38.10 -8.98 5.20
C GLU A 147 -37.13 -10.16 5.09
N ILE A 148 -37.55 -11.36 5.50
CA ILE A 148 -36.75 -12.58 5.36
C ILE A 148 -36.39 -12.82 3.88
N LEU A 149 -37.37 -12.75 2.97
CA LEU A 149 -37.14 -12.95 1.55
C LEU A 149 -36.20 -11.88 0.96
N ARG A 150 -36.34 -10.63 1.37
CA ARG A 150 -35.46 -9.53 0.97
C ARG A 150 -34.01 -9.79 1.43
N ARG A 151 -33.82 -10.15 2.72
CA ARG A 151 -32.49 -10.44 3.28
C ARG A 151 -31.83 -11.66 2.66
N GLN A 152 -32.60 -12.70 2.35
CA GLN A 152 -32.08 -13.88 1.65
C GLN A 152 -31.56 -13.53 0.25
N ARG A 153 -32.30 -12.70 -0.51
CA ARG A 153 -31.84 -12.22 -1.83
C ARG A 153 -30.57 -11.38 -1.71
N LEU A 154 -30.49 -10.49 -0.71
CA LEU A 154 -29.31 -9.69 -0.45
C LEU A 154 -28.10 -10.57 -0.12
N LEU A 155 -28.25 -11.56 0.77
CA LEU A 155 -27.20 -12.53 1.08
C LEU A 155 -26.70 -13.31 -0.14
N ALA A 156 -27.59 -13.69 -1.04
CA ALA A 156 -27.20 -14.36 -2.27
C ALA A 156 -26.31 -13.46 -3.15
N ARG A 157 -26.68 -12.20 -3.31
CA ARG A 157 -25.89 -11.20 -4.06
C ARG A 157 -24.54 -10.94 -3.41
N GLU A 158 -24.49 -10.71 -2.09
CA GLU A 158 -23.26 -10.46 -1.35
C GLU A 158 -22.29 -11.67 -1.39
N ARG A 159 -22.83 -12.90 -1.35
CA ARG A 159 -22.01 -14.11 -1.51
C ARG A 159 -21.42 -14.23 -2.91
N THR A 160 -22.15 -13.82 -3.95
CA THR A 160 -21.64 -13.79 -5.33
C THR A 160 -20.54 -12.74 -5.47
N GLU A 161 -20.78 -11.53 -4.96
CA GLU A 161 -19.78 -10.45 -4.91
C GLU A 161 -18.51 -10.89 -4.17
N ARG A 162 -18.65 -11.53 -2.99
CA ARG A 162 -17.52 -12.06 -2.24
C ARG A 162 -16.68 -13.05 -3.04
N ARG A 163 -17.35 -14.00 -3.75
CA ARG A 163 -16.65 -15.00 -4.58
C ARG A 163 -15.88 -14.34 -5.72
N ALA A 164 -16.49 -13.39 -6.41
CA ALA A 164 -15.85 -12.66 -7.49
C ALA A 164 -14.63 -11.87 -7.02
N THR A 165 -14.76 -11.13 -5.90
CA THR A 165 -13.67 -10.37 -5.31
C THR A 165 -12.54 -11.26 -4.78
N ALA A 166 -12.86 -12.42 -4.21
CA ALA A 166 -11.86 -13.39 -3.76
C ALA A 166 -11.07 -13.96 -4.95
N ALA A 167 -11.73 -14.32 -6.05
CA ALA A 167 -11.07 -14.79 -7.27
C ALA A 167 -10.18 -13.70 -7.91
N GLU A 168 -10.65 -12.45 -7.94
CA GLU A 168 -9.85 -11.30 -8.35
C GLU A 168 -8.58 -11.18 -7.50
N LEU A 169 -8.71 -11.20 -6.18
CA LEU A 169 -7.60 -11.11 -5.24
C LEU A 169 -6.58 -12.24 -5.44
N ASP A 170 -7.03 -13.46 -5.64
CA ASP A 170 -6.15 -14.61 -5.88
C ASP A 170 -5.36 -14.46 -7.19
N SER A 171 -6.01 -13.96 -8.25
CA SER A 171 -5.34 -13.67 -9.53
C SER A 171 -4.28 -12.58 -9.39
N LEU A 172 -4.58 -11.50 -8.66
CA LEU A 172 -3.64 -10.41 -8.37
C LEU A 172 -2.45 -10.89 -7.54
N ARG A 173 -2.69 -11.69 -6.50
CA ARG A 173 -1.63 -12.30 -5.70
C ARG A 173 -0.73 -13.23 -6.51
N ALA A 174 -1.29 -13.97 -7.47
CA ALA A 174 -0.49 -14.80 -8.38
C ALA A 174 0.41 -13.95 -9.27
N ARG A 175 -0.11 -12.83 -9.83
CA ARG A 175 0.67 -11.87 -10.61
C ARG A 175 1.80 -11.25 -9.77
N ILE A 176 1.51 -10.79 -8.54
CA ILE A 176 2.52 -10.24 -7.63
C ILE A 176 3.63 -11.27 -7.40
N ARG A 177 3.31 -12.50 -7.04
CA ARG A 177 4.31 -13.57 -6.82
C ARG A 177 5.17 -13.81 -8.05
N SER A 178 4.58 -13.88 -9.23
CA SER A 178 5.33 -14.10 -10.48
C SER A 178 6.25 -12.93 -10.80
N SER A 179 5.78 -11.68 -10.65
CA SER A 179 6.57 -10.47 -10.89
C SER A 179 7.73 -10.37 -9.92
N VAL A 180 7.49 -10.52 -8.62
CA VAL A 180 8.55 -10.51 -7.59
C VAL A 180 9.59 -11.60 -7.83
N SER A 181 9.16 -12.80 -8.24
CA SER A 181 10.09 -13.89 -8.58
C SER A 181 10.95 -13.58 -9.82
N ALA A 182 10.34 -12.97 -10.84
CA ALA A 182 11.07 -12.54 -12.05
C ALA A 182 12.10 -11.46 -11.71
N GLU A 183 11.71 -10.49 -10.89
CA GLU A 183 12.58 -9.41 -10.45
C GLU A 183 13.76 -9.91 -9.63
N LYS A 184 13.53 -10.80 -8.65
CA LYS A 184 14.62 -11.45 -7.89
C LYS A 184 15.63 -12.16 -8.80
N ARG A 185 15.16 -12.85 -9.85
CA ARG A 185 16.06 -13.50 -10.82
C ARG A 185 16.89 -12.49 -11.61
N ARG A 186 16.28 -11.35 -12.03
CA ARG A 186 17.00 -10.26 -12.73
C ARG A 186 18.07 -9.63 -11.85
N TYR A 187 17.75 -9.33 -10.57
CA TYR A 187 18.73 -8.82 -9.61
C TYR A 187 19.91 -9.79 -9.40
N ALA A 188 19.63 -11.06 -9.25
CA ALA A 188 20.68 -12.06 -9.11
C ALA A 188 21.60 -12.10 -10.35
N GLY A 189 21.02 -12.04 -11.55
CA GLY A 189 21.78 -11.98 -12.80
C GLY A 189 22.65 -10.72 -12.92
N LEU A 190 22.08 -9.55 -12.60
CA LEU A 190 22.80 -8.27 -12.63
C LEU A 190 23.95 -8.25 -11.59
N ARG A 191 23.73 -8.74 -10.39
CA ARG A 191 24.77 -8.86 -9.36
C ARG A 191 25.94 -9.75 -9.77
N LEU A 192 25.65 -10.86 -10.46
CA LEU A 192 26.69 -11.72 -11.02
C LEU A 192 27.47 -11.04 -12.15
N ALA A 193 26.77 -10.32 -13.05
CA ALA A 193 27.41 -9.56 -14.11
C ALA A 193 28.34 -8.47 -13.56
N VAL A 194 27.89 -7.70 -12.59
CA VAL A 194 28.70 -6.65 -11.93
C VAL A 194 29.93 -7.26 -11.25
N ARG A 195 29.80 -8.38 -10.55
CA ARG A 195 30.96 -9.06 -9.95
C ARG A 195 31.99 -9.47 -11.00
N ARG A 196 31.56 -10.10 -12.09
CA ARG A 196 32.47 -10.48 -13.18
C ARG A 196 33.25 -9.29 -13.73
N LEU A 197 32.59 -8.16 -13.93
CA LEU A 197 33.24 -6.94 -14.43
C LEU A 197 34.25 -6.35 -13.47
N LEU A 198 33.94 -6.36 -12.15
CA LEU A 198 34.89 -5.93 -11.12
C LEU A 198 36.09 -6.86 -11.08
N ASP A 199 35.92 -8.16 -11.23
CA ASP A 199 36.99 -9.13 -11.28
C ASP A 199 37.86 -8.98 -12.54
N GLU A 200 37.22 -8.79 -13.72
CA GLU A 200 37.92 -8.51 -14.97
C GLU A 200 38.73 -7.21 -14.87
N ARG A 201 38.15 -6.16 -14.30
CA ARG A 201 38.87 -4.88 -14.08
C ARG A 201 40.08 -5.07 -13.16
N ARG A 202 39.91 -5.74 -12.03
CA ARG A 202 41.00 -6.05 -11.09
C ARG A 202 42.12 -6.85 -11.77
N GLN A 203 41.78 -7.86 -12.58
CA GLN A 203 42.73 -8.65 -13.34
C GLN A 203 43.48 -7.77 -14.37
N ALA A 204 42.78 -6.87 -15.08
CA ALA A 204 43.37 -5.95 -16.02
C ALA A 204 44.34 -4.95 -15.35
N GLU A 205 43.97 -4.42 -14.17
CA GLU A 205 44.81 -3.52 -13.38
C GLU A 205 46.09 -4.24 -12.88
N ILE A 206 45.96 -5.48 -12.39
CA ILE A 206 47.11 -6.32 -12.01
C ILE A 206 48.02 -6.62 -13.19
N ALA A 207 47.44 -6.93 -14.36
CA ALA A 207 48.20 -7.18 -15.57
C ALA A 207 48.93 -5.91 -16.08
N ALA A 208 48.27 -4.74 -15.97
CA ALA A 208 48.87 -3.46 -16.30
C ALA A 208 50.00 -3.09 -15.38
N SER A 209 49.84 -3.25 -14.08
CA SER A 209 50.90 -2.99 -13.08
C SER A 209 52.09 -3.93 -13.23
N ARG A 210 51.90 -5.23 -13.51
CA ARG A 210 52.94 -6.19 -13.84
C ARG A 210 53.74 -5.79 -15.11
N ARG A 211 53.02 -5.34 -16.17
CA ARG A 211 53.65 -4.86 -17.39
C ARG A 211 54.44 -3.58 -17.15
N ALA A 212 53.95 -2.65 -16.34
CA ALA A 212 54.63 -1.43 -15.97
C ALA A 212 55.91 -1.75 -15.13
N ALA A 213 55.81 -2.65 -14.18
CA ALA A 213 56.95 -3.10 -13.39
C ALA A 213 58.04 -3.79 -14.23
N ALA A 214 57.63 -4.65 -15.18
CA ALA A 214 58.56 -5.32 -16.09
C ALA A 214 59.25 -4.32 -17.02
N ARG A 215 58.52 -3.27 -17.50
CA ARG A 215 59.09 -2.17 -18.30
C ARG A 215 60.10 -1.31 -17.48
N ALA A 216 59.73 -1.00 -16.21
CA ALA A 216 60.61 -0.28 -15.30
C ALA A 216 61.88 -1.06 -14.98
N GLN A 217 61.77 -2.38 -14.76
CA GLN A 217 62.93 -3.27 -14.58
C GLN A 217 63.83 -3.38 -15.81
N ALA A 218 63.22 -3.36 -16.99
CA ALA A 218 64.01 -3.37 -18.25
C ALA A 218 64.67 -2.02 -18.52
N ALA A 219 64.14 -0.91 -17.99
CA ALA A 219 64.68 0.44 -18.15
C ALA A 219 65.66 0.87 -17.06
N SER A 220 65.62 0.25 -15.90
CA SER A 220 66.51 0.54 -14.76
C SER A 220 67.13 -0.75 -14.25
N GLY A 221 68.43 -0.90 -14.50
CA GLY A 221 69.21 -1.98 -13.87
C GLY A 221 69.39 -1.78 -12.34
N GLY A 222 68.31 -1.78 -11.57
CA GLY A 222 68.46 -1.60 -10.11
C GLY A 222 67.13 -1.42 -9.37
N VAL A 223 67.10 -1.96 -8.20
CA VAL A 223 65.98 -2.17 -7.25
C VAL A 223 65.23 -0.90 -6.85
N ALA A 224 63.88 -0.96 -6.86
CA ALA A 224 63.04 0.00 -6.15
C ALA A 224 61.92 -0.72 -5.35
N THR A 225 61.86 -0.47 -4.08
CA THR A 225 60.80 -0.88 -3.12
C THR A 225 59.61 0.06 -3.24
N VAL A 226 58.39 -0.50 -3.32
CA VAL A 226 57.15 0.25 -3.40
C VAL A 226 56.41 0.13 -2.05
N ALA A 227 56.09 1.28 -1.46
CA ALA A 227 55.24 1.41 -0.30
C ALA A 227 53.75 1.37 -0.73
N VAL A 228 52.94 0.64 0.03
CA VAL A 228 51.47 0.53 -0.13
C VAL A 228 50.84 1.54 0.81
N ASN A 229 50.02 2.45 0.25
CA ASN A 229 49.19 3.33 1.05
C ASN A 229 47.72 2.92 0.94
N ASP A 230 47.12 2.89 2.07
CA ASP A 230 45.79 2.56 2.51
C ASP A 230 44.74 3.53 1.91
N ILE A 231 43.57 2.99 1.56
CA ILE A 231 42.40 3.81 1.16
C ILE A 231 41.23 3.45 2.07
N GLY A 232 41.03 4.30 3.05
CA GLY A 232 39.86 4.26 3.89
C GLY A 232 38.79 5.24 3.45
N GLY A 233 37.54 4.95 3.83
CA GLY A 233 36.58 5.95 4.07
C GLY A 233 35.27 5.87 3.27
N VAL A 234 34.26 5.20 3.81
CA VAL A 234 32.84 5.40 3.48
C VAL A 234 32.29 6.53 4.35
N SER A 235 31.63 7.48 3.70
CA SER A 235 31.12 8.70 4.34
C SER A 235 29.85 8.41 5.16
N ALA A 236 29.84 8.89 6.41
CA ALA A 236 28.74 8.77 7.37
C ALA A 236 27.76 9.96 7.30
N ALA A 237 27.33 10.34 6.09
CA ALA A 237 26.46 11.51 5.92
C ALA A 237 24.96 11.25 6.14
N ASP A 238 24.50 10.00 6.05
CA ASP A 238 23.05 9.69 6.06
C ASP A 238 22.45 9.42 7.45
N ALA A 239 23.27 9.35 8.49
CA ALA A 239 22.78 9.06 9.84
C ALA A 239 22.39 10.31 10.68
N ALA A 240 22.67 11.51 10.18
CA ALA A 240 22.56 12.72 10.98
C ALA A 240 21.16 13.39 10.97
N VAL A 241 20.24 12.95 10.09
CA VAL A 241 18.93 13.60 9.95
C VAL A 241 17.89 13.10 10.97
N ALA A 242 18.09 11.92 11.54
CA ALA A 242 17.13 11.33 12.49
C ALA A 242 17.21 11.88 13.92
N ALA A 243 18.24 12.66 14.26
CA ALA A 243 18.54 13.02 15.65
C ALA A 243 18.01 14.39 16.11
N ALA A 244 17.30 15.16 15.26
CA ALA A 244 16.96 16.56 15.54
C ALA A 244 15.48 16.92 15.37
N LEU A 245 14.54 15.97 15.45
CA LEU A 245 13.12 16.31 15.43
C LEU A 245 12.68 16.69 16.87
N PRO A 246 12.02 17.86 17.07
CA PRO A 246 11.39 18.18 18.35
C PRO A 246 10.32 17.15 18.70
N ALA A 247 9.98 17.03 19.98
CA ALA A 247 8.92 16.14 20.42
C ALA A 247 7.63 16.39 19.58
N PRO A 248 6.97 15.32 19.05
CA PRO A 248 5.84 15.48 18.15
C PRO A 248 4.70 16.21 18.85
N SER A 249 4.20 17.28 18.24
CA SER A 249 3.10 18.11 18.75
C SER A 249 1.72 17.59 18.30
N SER A 250 1.68 16.67 17.33
CA SER A 250 0.47 16.09 16.76
C SER A 250 0.65 14.61 16.41
N VAL A 251 -0.46 13.90 16.19
CA VAL A 251 -0.45 12.50 15.71
C VAL A 251 0.32 12.37 14.39
N GLY A 252 0.20 13.37 13.50
CA GLY A 252 0.93 13.39 12.22
C GLY A 252 2.44 13.45 12.42
N GLU A 253 2.93 14.33 13.30
CA GLU A 253 4.36 14.44 13.61
C GLU A 253 4.89 13.16 14.29
N ALA A 254 4.09 12.56 15.18
CA ALA A 254 4.43 11.27 15.76
C ALA A 254 4.55 10.17 14.69
N ALA A 255 3.61 10.13 13.74
CA ALA A 255 3.65 9.18 12.63
C ALA A 255 4.88 9.38 11.74
N VAL A 256 5.31 10.63 11.50
CA VAL A 256 6.56 10.95 10.80
C VAL A 256 7.75 10.34 11.52
N GLY A 257 7.90 10.56 12.82
CA GLY A 257 9.01 9.99 13.59
C GLY A 257 9.06 8.46 13.52
N ILE A 258 7.89 7.83 13.57
CA ILE A 258 7.74 6.37 13.44
C ILE A 258 8.13 5.90 12.04
N ALA A 259 7.65 6.57 10.98
CA ALA A 259 8.01 6.23 9.60
C ALA A 259 9.51 6.40 9.33
N LEU A 260 10.12 7.46 9.84
CA LEU A 260 11.57 7.71 9.73
C LEU A 260 12.40 6.64 10.44
N SER A 261 11.91 6.04 11.53
CA SER A 261 12.57 4.92 12.19
C SER A 261 12.68 3.66 11.30
N GLN A 262 11.95 3.61 10.21
CA GLN A 262 11.95 2.51 9.25
C GLN A 262 12.82 2.76 8.01
N LEU A 263 13.61 3.84 7.98
CA LEU A 263 14.54 4.09 6.87
C LEU A 263 15.45 2.88 6.63
N GLY A 264 15.63 2.52 5.36
CA GLY A 264 16.41 1.34 4.97
C GLY A 264 15.63 0.01 5.03
N THR A 265 14.42 -0.03 5.57
CA THR A 265 13.57 -1.24 5.56
C THR A 265 13.17 -1.57 4.12
N PRO A 266 13.33 -2.84 3.66
CA PRO A 266 13.00 -3.22 2.30
C PRO A 266 11.52 -3.00 1.94
N TYR A 267 11.26 -2.61 0.70
CA TYR A 267 9.90 -2.68 0.15
C TYR A 267 9.43 -4.14 0.06
N VAL A 268 8.24 -4.39 0.55
CA VAL A 268 7.57 -5.69 0.43
C VAL A 268 6.12 -5.46 -0.01
N ALA A 269 5.76 -6.02 -1.16
CA ALA A 269 4.40 -5.93 -1.70
C ALA A 269 3.36 -6.48 -0.70
N GLY A 270 2.39 -5.66 -0.31
CA GLY A 270 1.40 -5.98 0.73
C GLY A 270 1.98 -5.95 2.16
N GLY A 271 3.18 -5.42 2.36
CA GLY A 271 3.82 -5.31 3.66
C GLY A 271 3.29 -4.11 4.47
N ALA A 272 3.04 -4.32 5.77
CA ALA A 272 2.54 -3.31 6.69
C ALA A 272 3.08 -3.51 8.12
N ALA A 273 4.32 -3.99 8.25
CA ALA A 273 4.96 -4.23 9.53
C ALA A 273 6.50 -4.11 9.42
N PRO A 274 7.23 -3.90 10.52
CA PRO A 274 8.68 -3.95 10.54
C PRO A 274 9.22 -5.23 9.89
N GLY A 275 10.19 -5.04 8.97
CA GLY A 275 10.73 -6.10 8.11
C GLY A 275 10.30 -5.96 6.65
N GLY A 276 9.27 -5.19 6.34
CA GLY A 276 8.89 -4.84 4.97
C GLY A 276 7.59 -4.07 4.86
N PHE A 277 7.62 -3.02 4.07
CA PHE A 277 6.46 -2.15 3.82
C PHE A 277 6.21 -1.97 2.33
N ASP A 278 4.94 -1.84 1.93
CA ASP A 278 4.58 -1.10 0.72
C ASP A 278 4.22 0.36 1.07
N CYS A 279 3.89 1.17 0.07
CA CYS A 279 3.66 2.60 0.23
C CYS A 279 2.52 2.90 1.23
N SER A 280 1.37 2.30 1.05
CA SER A 280 0.19 2.51 1.91
C SER A 280 0.30 1.78 3.25
N GLY A 281 1.07 0.67 3.29
CA GLY A 281 1.37 -0.08 4.50
C GLY A 281 2.27 0.67 5.47
N LEU A 282 3.30 1.36 4.97
CA LEU A 282 4.15 2.23 5.79
C LEU A 282 3.31 3.33 6.47
N VAL A 283 2.47 4.00 5.70
CA VAL A 283 1.62 5.08 6.19
C VAL A 283 0.62 4.59 7.24
N SER A 284 -0.17 3.55 6.92
CA SER A 284 -1.18 3.03 7.83
C SER A 284 -0.58 2.44 9.10
N TRP A 285 0.58 1.78 9.00
CA TRP A 285 1.30 1.27 10.16
C TRP A 285 1.83 2.41 11.04
N ALA A 286 2.48 3.41 10.47
CA ALA A 286 3.06 4.53 11.22
C ALA A 286 1.98 5.31 11.99
N TYR A 287 0.85 5.62 11.36
CA TYR A 287 -0.29 6.24 12.02
C TYR A 287 -0.91 5.36 13.10
N GLY A 288 -0.98 4.04 12.86
CA GLY A 288 -1.45 3.08 13.86
C GLY A 288 -0.59 3.08 15.12
N GLN A 289 0.74 3.14 14.98
CA GLN A 289 1.69 3.24 16.09
C GLN A 289 1.64 4.62 16.77
N ALA A 290 1.29 5.67 16.04
CA ALA A 290 1.12 7.02 16.57
C ALA A 290 -0.21 7.21 17.35
N GLY A 291 -1.00 6.18 17.54
CA GLY A 291 -2.27 6.26 18.28
C GLY A 291 -3.50 6.53 17.42
N HIS A 292 -3.38 6.50 16.10
CA HIS A 292 -4.49 6.63 15.14
C HIS A 292 -4.69 5.34 14.34
N PRO A 293 -5.20 4.25 14.98
CA PRO A 293 -5.42 2.98 14.31
C PRO A 293 -6.61 3.05 13.33
N GLY A 294 -6.59 2.18 12.32
CA GLY A 294 -7.74 2.01 11.42
C GLY A 294 -7.61 2.71 10.09
N LEU A 295 -6.51 3.39 9.79
CA LEU A 295 -6.24 3.83 8.43
C LEU A 295 -6.16 2.62 7.49
N PRO A 296 -6.83 2.68 6.33
CA PRO A 296 -6.87 1.57 5.40
C PRO A 296 -5.51 1.36 4.73
N HIS A 297 -5.07 0.11 4.62
CA HIS A 297 -3.92 -0.28 3.82
C HIS A 297 -4.31 -0.33 2.33
N TYR A 298 -4.60 0.84 1.76
CA TYR A 298 -4.96 1.05 0.36
C TYR A 298 -4.95 2.54 0.03
N THR A 299 -4.12 2.96 -0.91
CA THR A 299 -3.89 4.37 -1.28
C THR A 299 -5.18 5.10 -1.68
N GLY A 300 -6.02 4.45 -2.50
CA GLY A 300 -7.30 5.04 -2.90
C GLY A 300 -8.28 5.27 -1.75
N ALA A 301 -8.21 4.50 -0.66
CA ALA A 301 -9.02 4.73 0.53
C ALA A 301 -8.39 5.78 1.46
N LEU A 302 -7.06 5.83 1.56
CA LEU A 302 -6.33 6.87 2.28
C LEU A 302 -6.64 8.28 1.72
N TRP A 303 -6.81 8.37 0.40
CA TRP A 303 -7.20 9.62 -0.27
C TRP A 303 -8.52 10.22 0.21
N THR A 304 -9.39 9.43 0.80
CA THR A 304 -10.69 9.85 1.36
C THR A 304 -10.74 9.77 2.87
N SER A 305 -9.61 9.52 3.55
CA SER A 305 -9.57 9.31 5.00
C SER A 305 -9.37 10.59 5.82
N GLY A 306 -9.24 11.74 5.18
CA GLY A 306 -9.00 13.02 5.88
C GLY A 306 -9.40 14.25 5.05
N THR A 307 -8.90 15.39 5.44
CA THR A 307 -9.16 16.70 4.79
C THR A 307 -8.18 16.96 3.66
N ARG A 308 -8.69 17.32 2.47
CA ARG A 308 -7.86 17.71 1.31
C ARG A 308 -7.09 18.98 1.57
N ILE A 309 -5.82 19.01 1.16
CA ILE A 309 -4.96 20.17 1.22
C ILE A 309 -4.91 20.81 -0.17
N ALA A 310 -5.25 22.09 -0.24
CA ALA A 310 -5.42 22.79 -1.50
C ALA A 310 -4.08 23.15 -2.18
N SER A 311 -3.03 23.42 -1.39
CA SER A 311 -1.74 23.89 -1.90
C SER A 311 -0.58 23.13 -1.25
N GLN A 312 0.48 22.87 -2.01
CA GLN A 312 1.73 22.32 -1.46
C GLN A 312 2.37 23.23 -0.40
N SER A 313 2.12 24.53 -0.43
CA SER A 313 2.61 25.46 0.59
C SER A 313 1.94 25.30 1.96
N GLU A 314 0.80 24.59 2.02
CA GLU A 314 0.06 24.32 3.26
C GLU A 314 0.42 22.95 3.87
N LEU A 315 1.34 22.21 3.24
CA LEU A 315 1.78 20.92 3.73
C LEU A 315 2.47 21.04 5.09
N ALA A 316 2.04 20.18 6.02
CA ALA A 316 2.64 20.03 7.34
C ALA A 316 3.11 18.59 7.54
N PRO A 317 4.11 18.36 8.41
CA PRO A 317 4.58 17.01 8.73
C PRO A 317 3.42 16.07 9.13
N GLY A 318 3.37 14.89 8.53
CA GLY A 318 2.29 13.93 8.68
C GLY A 318 1.29 13.94 7.53
N ASP A 319 1.19 15.00 6.73
CA ASP A 319 0.28 15.00 5.58
C ASP A 319 0.64 13.87 4.60
N LEU A 320 -0.39 13.20 4.10
CA LEU A 320 -0.24 12.16 3.09
C LEU A 320 -0.15 12.81 1.72
N VAL A 321 0.92 12.54 0.99
CA VAL A 321 1.16 13.06 -0.36
C VAL A 321 0.98 11.93 -1.38
N PHE A 322 0.21 12.20 -2.44
CA PHE A 322 -0.23 11.18 -3.40
C PHE A 322 0.32 11.44 -4.78
N PHE A 323 0.64 10.34 -5.48
CA PHE A 323 1.28 10.33 -6.79
C PHE A 323 0.65 9.28 -7.72
N HIS A 324 0.99 9.28 -9.02
CA HIS A 324 0.65 8.25 -10.01
C HIS A 324 -0.85 7.87 -10.01
N ASP A 325 -1.75 8.83 -10.14
CA ASP A 325 -3.20 8.56 -10.17
C ASP A 325 -3.70 7.68 -8.99
N LEU A 326 -3.22 7.98 -7.77
CA LEU A 326 -3.52 7.25 -6.53
C LEU A 326 -2.97 5.82 -6.49
N SER A 327 -1.91 5.52 -7.22
CA SER A 327 -1.20 4.25 -7.05
C SER A 327 -0.06 4.33 -6.05
N HIS A 328 0.34 5.53 -5.64
CA HIS A 328 1.42 5.73 -4.68
C HIS A 328 1.10 6.80 -3.64
N VAL A 329 1.61 6.59 -2.42
CA VAL A 329 1.47 7.51 -1.29
C VAL A 329 2.76 7.55 -0.48
N GLY A 330 3.12 8.75 -0.01
CA GLY A 330 4.16 8.96 0.98
C GLY A 330 3.65 9.85 2.11
N MET A 331 4.48 10.12 3.09
CA MET A 331 4.18 11.00 4.22
C MET A 331 5.12 12.20 4.20
N TYR A 332 4.58 13.39 4.13
CA TYR A 332 5.35 14.63 4.17
C TYR A 332 6.04 14.81 5.52
N ILE A 333 7.32 15.17 5.50
CA ILE A 333 8.16 15.29 6.71
C ILE A 333 8.62 16.72 6.99
N GLY A 334 8.20 17.67 6.13
CA GLY A 334 8.68 19.07 6.19
C GLY A 334 9.79 19.35 5.18
N GLY A 335 10.13 20.64 5.00
CA GLY A 335 11.24 21.04 4.15
C GLY A 335 11.16 20.66 2.68
N GLY A 336 9.96 20.44 2.14
CA GLY A 336 9.76 19.96 0.78
C GLY A 336 10.15 18.49 0.57
N GLN A 337 10.16 17.67 1.62
CA GLN A 337 10.55 16.26 1.60
C GLN A 337 9.43 15.36 2.13
N PHE A 338 9.44 14.10 1.69
CA PHE A 338 8.52 13.07 2.18
C PHE A 338 9.24 11.74 2.33
N VAL A 339 8.74 10.88 3.21
CA VAL A 339 9.20 9.51 3.38
C VAL A 339 8.26 8.56 2.65
N GLU A 340 8.83 7.59 1.96
CA GLU A 340 8.08 6.61 1.17
C GLU A 340 8.69 5.21 1.23
N ALA A 341 7.88 4.18 0.95
CA ALA A 341 8.33 2.86 0.52
C ALA A 341 8.01 2.75 -0.98
N PRO A 342 8.99 2.92 -1.90
CA PRO A 342 8.69 3.26 -3.29
C PRO A 342 8.21 2.06 -4.13
N HIS A 343 8.97 0.99 -4.22
CA HIS A 343 8.67 -0.20 -5.03
C HIS A 343 9.59 -1.38 -4.70
N SER A 344 9.29 -2.57 -5.23
CA SER A 344 10.12 -3.76 -5.07
C SER A 344 11.57 -3.52 -5.49
N GLY A 345 12.50 -3.97 -4.63
CA GLY A 345 13.93 -3.82 -4.85
C GLY A 345 14.53 -2.53 -4.28
N ASP A 346 13.70 -1.65 -3.74
CA ASP A 346 14.10 -0.44 -3.05
C ASP A 346 13.79 -0.53 -1.54
N VAL A 347 14.09 0.50 -0.79
CA VAL A 347 13.94 0.58 0.67
C VAL A 347 13.14 1.83 1.04
N VAL A 348 12.62 1.86 2.25
CA VAL A 348 12.06 3.08 2.83
C VAL A 348 13.12 4.17 2.80
N LYS A 349 12.79 5.32 2.21
CA LYS A 349 13.71 6.43 1.98
C LYS A 349 13.02 7.79 2.01
N ILE A 350 13.82 8.85 2.13
CA ILE A 350 13.37 10.23 2.01
C ILE A 350 13.59 10.69 0.56
N VAL A 351 12.61 11.39 0.02
CA VAL A 351 12.64 11.95 -1.34
C VAL A 351 12.19 13.41 -1.30
N ALA A 352 12.81 14.25 -2.12
CA ALA A 352 12.37 15.63 -2.29
C ALA A 352 11.11 15.68 -3.18
N MET A 353 10.12 16.49 -2.81
CA MET A 353 8.91 16.74 -3.59
C MET A 353 9.23 17.24 -5.01
N SER A 354 10.32 18.01 -5.16
CA SER A 354 10.80 18.51 -6.46
C SER A 354 11.24 17.42 -7.42
N ASN A 355 11.53 16.22 -6.92
CA ASN A 355 11.91 15.07 -7.76
C ASN A 355 10.69 14.33 -8.31
N ARG A 356 9.46 14.77 -7.97
CA ARG A 356 8.21 14.12 -8.35
C ARG A 356 7.37 15.07 -9.20
N SER A 357 7.29 14.79 -10.50
CA SER A 357 6.45 15.54 -11.45
C SER A 357 5.00 15.05 -11.52
N ASP A 358 4.69 13.96 -10.86
CA ASP A 358 3.44 13.20 -10.87
C ASP A 358 2.61 13.41 -9.58
N TYR A 359 2.90 14.47 -8.82
CA TYR A 359 2.15 14.83 -7.62
C TYR A 359 0.68 15.13 -7.94
N LEU A 360 -0.24 14.45 -7.26
CA LEU A 360 -1.68 14.57 -7.46
C LEU A 360 -2.35 15.51 -6.44
N GLY A 361 -1.87 15.49 -5.19
CA GLY A 361 -2.44 16.24 -4.09
C GLY A 361 -2.11 15.63 -2.73
N ALA A 362 -2.68 16.20 -1.67
CA ALA A 362 -2.43 15.72 -0.31
C ALA A 362 -3.71 15.67 0.54
N VAL A 363 -3.61 14.90 1.63
CA VAL A 363 -4.67 14.72 2.62
C VAL A 363 -4.08 14.81 4.01
N ARG A 364 -4.70 15.63 4.88
CA ARG A 364 -4.39 15.71 6.31
C ARG A 364 -5.30 14.76 7.08
N ILE A 365 -4.70 13.88 7.84
CA ILE A 365 -5.43 13.00 8.77
C ILE A 365 -5.72 13.80 10.03
N SER A 366 -7.01 13.93 10.36
CA SER A 366 -7.44 14.57 11.61
C SER A 366 -7.18 13.59 12.77
N GLY A 367 -6.47 14.06 13.78
CA GLY A 367 -6.24 13.32 15.02
C GLY A 367 -7.46 13.37 15.94
#